data_3091d34da40722dbf07cd6acf3564e2f
#
_entry.id   3091d34da40722dbf07cd6acf3564e2f
#
_cell.length_a   1.000
_cell.length_b   1.000
_cell.length_c   1.000
_cell.angle_alpha   90.00
_cell.angle_beta   90.00
_cell.angle_gamma   90.00
#
_symmetry.space_group_name_H-M   'P 1'
#
loop_
_entity.id
_entity.type
_entity.pdbx_description
1 polymer ?
#
loop_
_entity_poly.entity_id
_entity_poly.type
_entity_poly.pdbx_seq_one_letter_code
_entity_poly.pdbx_strand_id
1 'polypeptide(L)'
;MVPGPHGGGARALGSRSILASPLYRDMKDKLNREVKHREDWRPFCPSLPIEDYRTYFEHGTESDFMILAYPVRAECRDAIPGVVHVDGTARPQTVRADANPKFHALLKAFGRLSGHPVLINTSFNVQGEPIVCTPADAYRCFRNTDLDALVLGDYLLLKDDQLQRAAQREDYQKQFELD
;
A
#
# COMPACT_ATOMS: atom_id res chain seq x y z
N MET A 1 6.42 -8.47 -0.66
CA MET A 1 6.03 -9.89 -0.72
C MET A 1 5.76 -10.24 -2.18
N VAL A 2 6.51 -11.14 -2.77
CA VAL A 2 6.27 -11.67 -4.13
C VAL A 2 6.24 -13.19 -3.99
N PRO A 3 5.09 -13.80 -3.77
CA PRO A 3 4.97 -15.24 -3.82
C PRO A 3 3.88 -15.69 -4.78
N GLY A 4 4.20 -16.68 -5.57
CA GLY A 4 3.25 -17.50 -6.28
C GLY A 4 2.86 -17.03 -7.67
N PRO A 5 2.15 -17.88 -8.41
CA PRO A 5 1.79 -17.66 -9.80
C PRO A 5 0.99 -16.36 -9.92
N HIS A 6 1.31 -15.61 -10.94
CA HIS A 6 0.80 -14.31 -11.30
C HIS A 6 -0.65 -14.07 -10.86
N GLY A 7 -0.86 -13.19 -9.88
CA GLY A 7 -2.18 -12.65 -9.60
C GLY A 7 -2.66 -11.92 -10.85
N GLY A 8 -3.54 -12.54 -11.61
CA GLY A 8 -4.02 -12.04 -12.92
C GLY A 8 -4.98 -10.87 -12.84
N GLY A 9 -4.87 -10.00 -11.82
CA GLY A 9 -5.76 -8.88 -11.60
C GLY A 9 -5.05 -7.52 -11.66
N ALA A 10 -5.80 -6.49 -12.00
CA ALA A 10 -5.37 -5.09 -12.06
C ALA A 10 -4.96 -4.49 -10.68
N ARG A 11 -5.03 -5.26 -9.58
CA ARG A 11 -4.72 -4.80 -8.23
C ARG A 11 -3.80 -5.78 -7.50
N ALA A 12 -2.86 -5.23 -6.73
CA ALA A 12 -1.84 -6.00 -6.03
C ALA A 12 -2.35 -6.76 -4.79
N LEU A 13 -3.40 -6.25 -4.12
CA LEU A 13 -4.17 -6.88 -3.03
C LEU A 13 -3.33 -7.51 -1.90
N GLY A 14 -2.16 -6.93 -1.61
CA GLY A 14 -1.26 -7.40 -0.55
C GLY A 14 -0.14 -8.34 -1.03
N SER A 15 -0.12 -8.75 -2.31
CA SER A 15 0.93 -9.63 -2.84
C SER A 15 2.11 -8.87 -3.44
N ARG A 16 1.83 -7.91 -4.33
CA ARG A 16 2.81 -7.00 -4.95
C ARG A 16 2.43 -5.57 -4.63
N SER A 17 2.48 -5.24 -3.35
CA SER A 17 1.95 -4.01 -2.78
C SER A 17 3.04 -3.19 -2.11
N ILE A 18 2.88 -1.88 -2.21
CA ILE A 18 3.46 -0.93 -1.28
C ILE A 18 2.47 -0.77 -0.13
N LEU A 19 2.95 -0.95 1.08
CA LEU A 19 2.19 -0.82 2.32
C LEU A 19 2.76 0.33 3.13
N ALA A 20 1.89 1.11 3.80
CA ALA A 20 2.31 2.17 4.69
C ALA A 20 1.30 2.38 5.83
N SER A 21 1.72 3.09 6.86
CA SER A 21 0.85 3.46 7.98
C SER A 21 -0.13 4.56 7.56
N PRO A 22 -1.44 4.41 7.76
CA PRO A 22 -2.43 5.46 7.50
C PRO A 22 -2.55 6.48 8.64
N LEU A 23 -1.82 6.30 9.74
CA LEU A 23 -1.99 7.06 10.98
C LEU A 23 -1.44 8.49 10.90
N TYR A 24 -0.63 8.77 9.89
CA TYR A 24 -0.02 10.08 9.66
C TYR A 24 -0.75 10.81 8.53
N ARG A 25 -1.14 12.06 8.80
CA ARG A 25 -1.93 12.88 7.87
C ARG A 25 -1.19 13.20 6.57
N ASP A 26 0.12 13.34 6.64
CA ASP A 26 1.01 13.62 5.51
C ASP A 26 1.48 12.37 4.74
N MET A 27 1.16 11.17 5.23
CA MET A 27 1.60 9.92 4.60
C MET A 27 1.13 9.79 3.15
N LYS A 28 -0.09 10.25 2.84
CA LYS A 28 -0.62 10.27 1.47
C LYS A 28 0.27 11.10 0.54
N ASP A 29 0.62 12.31 0.96
CA ASP A 29 1.42 13.24 0.16
C ASP A 29 2.86 12.73 0.03
N LYS A 30 3.43 12.20 1.12
CA LYS A 30 4.75 11.55 1.11
C LYS A 30 4.80 10.40 0.11
N LEU A 31 3.85 9.47 0.16
CA LEU A 31 3.80 8.34 -0.78
C LEU A 31 3.62 8.77 -2.24
N ASN A 32 2.77 9.77 -2.51
CA ASN A 32 2.57 10.26 -3.87
C ASN A 32 3.84 10.90 -4.41
N ARG A 33 4.52 11.73 -3.63
CA ARG A 33 5.68 12.50 -4.04
C ARG A 33 6.97 11.68 -4.09
N GLU A 34 7.28 10.97 -3.00
CA GLU A 34 8.58 10.32 -2.79
C GLU A 34 8.66 8.89 -3.34
N VAL A 35 7.50 8.22 -3.50
CA VAL A 35 7.45 6.82 -3.93
C VAL A 35 6.76 6.64 -5.27
N LYS A 36 5.55 7.22 -5.41
CA LYS A 36 4.75 7.05 -6.63
C LYS A 36 5.09 8.06 -7.74
N HIS A 37 5.72 9.17 -7.39
CA HIS A 37 6.06 10.27 -8.32
C HIS A 37 4.85 10.75 -9.14
N ARG A 38 3.72 10.97 -8.45
CA ARG A 38 2.44 11.36 -9.06
C ARG A 38 1.77 12.46 -8.25
N GLU A 39 0.63 12.93 -8.73
CA GLU A 39 -0.10 14.06 -8.17
C GLU A 39 -0.57 13.79 -6.73
N ASP A 40 -0.38 14.76 -5.84
CA ASP A 40 -0.64 14.67 -4.40
C ASP A 40 -2.13 14.45 -4.06
N TRP A 41 -3.05 14.85 -4.95
CA TRP A 41 -4.50 14.68 -4.73
C TRP A 41 -4.98 13.22 -4.84
N ARG A 42 -4.20 12.32 -5.44
CA ARG A 42 -4.60 10.92 -5.62
C ARG A 42 -4.72 10.19 -4.29
N PRO A 43 -5.91 9.58 -4.00
CA PRO A 43 -6.13 8.87 -2.75
C PRO A 43 -5.47 7.49 -2.76
N PHE A 44 -5.28 6.96 -1.56
CA PHE A 44 -4.91 5.57 -1.32
C PHE A 44 -6.05 4.80 -0.67
N CYS A 45 -5.98 3.47 -0.77
CA CYS A 45 -6.99 2.55 -0.25
C CYS A 45 -6.49 1.90 1.05
N PRO A 46 -7.34 1.80 2.09
CA PRO A 46 -7.03 0.99 3.26
C PRO A 46 -7.24 -0.49 2.99
N SER A 47 -6.37 -1.33 3.56
CA SER A 47 -6.62 -2.76 3.77
C SER A 47 -6.74 -3.03 5.26
N LEU A 48 -7.72 -3.85 5.65
CA LEU A 48 -7.99 -4.21 7.04
C LEU A 48 -8.56 -5.63 7.13
N PRO A 49 -8.43 -6.32 8.28
CA PRO A 49 -9.08 -7.61 8.50
C PRO A 49 -10.60 -7.44 8.39
N ILE A 50 -11.28 -8.43 7.81
CA ILE A 50 -12.72 -8.36 7.59
C ILE A 50 -13.51 -8.21 8.91
N GLU A 51 -13.07 -8.84 9.97
CA GLU A 51 -13.69 -8.76 11.29
C GLU A 51 -13.63 -7.35 11.91
N ASP A 52 -12.66 -6.53 11.50
CA ASP A 52 -12.49 -5.15 11.99
C ASP A 52 -13.25 -4.13 11.12
N TYR A 53 -13.90 -4.57 10.02
CA TYR A 53 -14.57 -3.68 9.06
C TYR A 53 -15.56 -2.72 9.71
N ARG A 54 -16.45 -3.25 10.57
CA ARG A 54 -17.51 -2.46 11.23
C ARG A 54 -16.99 -1.44 12.25
N THR A 55 -15.75 -1.57 12.68
CA THR A 55 -15.10 -0.56 13.52
C THR A 55 -14.88 0.74 12.74
N TYR A 56 -14.57 0.64 11.45
CA TYR A 56 -14.17 1.81 10.61
C TYR A 56 -15.26 2.27 9.65
N PHE A 57 -16.19 1.41 9.26
CA PHE A 57 -17.20 1.70 8.23
C PHE A 57 -18.62 1.47 8.73
N GLU A 58 -19.48 2.45 8.50
CA GLU A 58 -20.90 2.38 8.95
C GLU A 58 -21.71 1.41 8.09
N HIS A 59 -21.50 1.48 6.79
CA HIS A 59 -22.26 0.75 5.78
C HIS A 59 -21.35 -0.07 4.89
N GLY A 60 -21.96 -0.88 4.05
CA GLY A 60 -21.25 -1.68 3.07
C GLY A 60 -21.11 -3.14 3.48
N THR A 61 -20.53 -3.87 2.57
CA THR A 61 -20.27 -5.31 2.66
C THR A 61 -18.77 -5.57 2.53
N GLU A 62 -18.41 -6.82 2.49
CA GLU A 62 -17.07 -7.26 2.10
C GLU A 62 -16.63 -6.59 0.79
N SER A 63 -15.39 -6.13 0.76
CA SER A 63 -14.81 -5.39 -0.37
C SER A 63 -13.38 -5.89 -0.63
N ASP A 64 -13.25 -7.03 -1.27
CA ASP A 64 -11.95 -7.70 -1.47
C ASP A 64 -11.07 -6.97 -2.49
N PHE A 65 -11.67 -6.13 -3.38
CA PHE A 65 -11.01 -5.61 -4.57
C PHE A 65 -10.88 -4.08 -4.63
N MET A 66 -11.17 -3.35 -3.56
CA MET A 66 -11.05 -1.87 -3.50
C MET A 66 -11.87 -1.14 -4.58
N ILE A 67 -13.06 -1.65 -4.96
CA ILE A 67 -13.87 -1.06 -6.04
C ILE A 67 -15.01 -0.19 -5.53
N LEU A 68 -15.40 -0.33 -4.27
CA LEU A 68 -16.50 0.40 -3.66
C LEU A 68 -16.00 1.39 -2.61
N ALA A 69 -16.55 2.60 -2.61
CA ALA A 69 -16.28 3.61 -1.59
C ALA A 69 -17.39 3.60 -0.54
N TYR A 70 -16.99 3.68 0.73
CA TYR A 70 -17.90 3.70 1.88
C TYR A 70 -17.55 4.82 2.84
N PRO A 71 -18.54 5.43 3.51
CA PRO A 71 -18.29 6.41 4.57
C PRO A 71 -17.46 5.81 5.71
N VAL A 72 -16.39 6.50 6.05
CA VAL A 72 -15.61 6.19 7.25
C VAL A 72 -16.32 6.79 8.46
N ARG A 73 -16.48 6.03 9.55
CA ARG A 73 -17.06 6.51 10.80
C ARG A 73 -16.36 7.78 11.27
N ALA A 74 -17.13 8.77 11.70
CA ALA A 74 -16.61 10.09 12.05
C ALA A 74 -15.49 10.00 13.11
N GLU A 75 -15.68 9.16 14.11
CA GLU A 75 -14.74 8.91 15.20
C GLU A 75 -13.44 8.24 14.77
N CYS A 76 -13.41 7.61 13.58
CA CYS A 76 -12.22 6.91 13.05
C CYS A 76 -11.43 7.74 12.04
N ARG A 77 -11.96 8.84 11.52
CA ARG A 77 -11.33 9.63 10.45
C ARG A 77 -9.98 10.19 10.86
N ASP A 78 -9.86 10.66 12.09
CA ASP A 78 -8.60 11.19 12.62
C ASP A 78 -7.61 10.10 13.04
N ALA A 79 -8.08 8.86 13.21
CA ALA A 79 -7.23 7.72 13.51
C ALA A 79 -6.52 7.15 12.27
N ILE A 80 -7.13 7.27 11.08
CA ILE A 80 -6.58 6.74 9.82
C ILE A 80 -6.59 7.80 8.69
N PRO A 81 -6.10 9.03 8.94
CA PRO A 81 -6.27 10.16 8.02
C PRO A 81 -5.62 9.94 6.65
N GLY A 82 -4.58 9.11 6.55
CA GLY A 82 -3.86 8.82 5.29
C GLY A 82 -4.68 8.08 4.23
N VAL A 83 -5.88 7.58 4.58
CA VAL A 83 -6.75 6.82 3.65
C VAL A 83 -8.18 7.38 3.55
N VAL A 84 -8.48 8.44 4.30
CA VAL A 84 -9.79 9.11 4.25
C VAL A 84 -9.78 10.13 3.11
N HIS A 85 -10.76 10.02 2.21
CA HIS A 85 -10.95 10.97 1.12
C HIS A 85 -11.53 12.29 1.65
N VAL A 86 -11.49 13.34 0.82
CA VAL A 86 -11.99 14.69 1.18
C VAL A 86 -13.48 14.71 1.53
N ASP A 87 -14.25 13.76 0.99
CA ASP A 87 -15.68 13.59 1.26
C ASP A 87 -15.97 12.68 2.49
N GLY A 88 -14.94 12.25 3.20
CA GLY A 88 -15.07 11.36 4.36
C GLY A 88 -15.28 9.89 4.04
N THR A 89 -15.13 9.50 2.77
CA THR A 89 -15.17 8.09 2.35
C THR A 89 -13.78 7.46 2.27
N ALA A 90 -13.73 6.14 2.12
CA ALA A 90 -12.54 5.40 1.70
C ALA A 90 -12.95 4.18 0.86
N ARG A 91 -12.02 3.62 0.10
CA ARG A 91 -12.22 2.39 -0.70
C ARG A 91 -11.50 1.21 -0.04
N PRO A 92 -12.12 0.53 0.93
CA PRO A 92 -11.46 -0.52 1.67
C PRO A 92 -11.21 -1.78 0.85
N GLN A 93 -10.15 -2.50 1.25
CA GLN A 93 -9.98 -3.91 1.00
C GLN A 93 -10.20 -4.67 2.30
N THR A 94 -11.21 -5.53 2.36
CA THR A 94 -11.36 -6.50 3.43
C THR A 94 -10.44 -7.70 3.17
N VAL A 95 -9.72 -8.13 4.19
CA VAL A 95 -8.77 -9.24 4.09
C VAL A 95 -9.21 -10.37 5.02
N ARG A 96 -9.55 -11.53 4.42
CA ARG A 96 -9.94 -12.72 5.15
C ARG A 96 -8.73 -13.60 5.42
N ALA A 97 -8.72 -14.25 6.60
CA ALA A 97 -7.63 -15.11 7.01
C ALA A 97 -7.48 -16.36 6.11
N ASP A 98 -8.59 -16.89 5.58
CA ASP A 98 -8.60 -18.04 4.66
C ASP A 98 -8.14 -17.68 3.25
N ALA A 99 -8.42 -16.45 2.78
CA ALA A 99 -8.06 -16.00 1.44
C ALA A 99 -6.59 -15.51 1.35
N ASN A 100 -6.11 -14.78 2.35
CA ASN A 100 -4.73 -14.28 2.40
C ASN A 100 -4.18 -14.30 3.84
N PRO A 101 -3.80 -15.47 4.36
CA PRO A 101 -3.41 -15.63 5.77
C PRO A 101 -2.20 -14.80 6.16
N LYS A 102 -1.18 -14.66 5.28
CA LYS A 102 0.02 -13.86 5.57
C LYS A 102 -0.29 -12.38 5.68
N PHE A 103 -1.09 -11.83 4.77
CA PHE A 103 -1.45 -10.42 4.79
C PHE A 103 -2.41 -10.11 5.95
N HIS A 104 -3.37 -11.00 6.22
CA HIS A 104 -4.23 -10.88 7.39
C HIS A 104 -3.43 -10.85 8.70
N ALA A 105 -2.47 -11.78 8.85
CA ALA A 105 -1.60 -11.84 10.04
C ALA A 105 -0.74 -10.55 10.18
N LEU A 106 -0.25 -9.99 9.07
CA LEU A 106 0.48 -8.73 9.07
C LEU A 106 -0.40 -7.57 9.57
N LEU A 107 -1.64 -7.46 9.07
CA LEU A 107 -2.59 -6.44 9.50
C LEU A 107 -2.89 -6.56 11.01
N LYS A 108 -3.13 -7.78 11.50
CA LYS A 108 -3.33 -8.01 12.94
C LYS A 108 -2.08 -7.69 13.76
N ALA A 109 -0.89 -8.00 13.27
CA ALA A 109 0.36 -7.65 13.93
C ALA A 109 0.56 -6.14 14.00
N PHE A 110 0.32 -5.43 12.89
CA PHE A 110 0.35 -3.97 12.86
C PHE A 110 -0.67 -3.36 13.83
N GLY A 111 -1.89 -3.91 13.88
CA GLY A 111 -2.93 -3.48 14.81
C GLY A 111 -2.52 -3.62 16.27
N ARG A 112 -1.80 -4.69 16.65
CA ARG A 112 -1.29 -4.83 18.03
C ARG A 112 -0.26 -3.77 18.41
N LEU A 113 0.52 -3.30 17.44
CA LEU A 113 1.55 -2.28 17.67
C LEU A 113 1.01 -0.85 17.62
N SER A 114 0.04 -0.60 16.77
CA SER A 114 -0.45 0.75 16.43
C SER A 114 -1.82 1.09 17.05
N GLY A 115 -2.56 0.09 17.52
CA GLY A 115 -3.96 0.23 17.92
C GLY A 115 -4.96 0.12 16.76
N HIS A 116 -4.49 0.15 15.49
CA HIS A 116 -5.34 0.18 14.30
C HIS A 116 -4.85 -0.84 13.25
N PRO A 117 -5.57 -1.96 13.01
CA PRO A 117 -5.17 -2.98 12.04
C PRO A 117 -5.48 -2.55 10.58
N VAL A 118 -5.08 -1.35 10.23
CA VAL A 118 -5.34 -0.73 8.92
C VAL A 118 -4.02 -0.30 8.29
N LEU A 119 -3.77 -0.70 7.05
CA LEU A 119 -2.63 -0.25 6.28
C LEU A 119 -3.09 0.41 4.96
N ILE A 120 -2.38 1.45 4.52
CA ILE A 120 -2.41 1.88 3.12
C ILE A 120 -1.93 0.71 2.27
N ASN A 121 -2.67 0.42 1.19
CA ASN A 121 -2.27 -0.61 0.22
C ASN A 121 -2.40 -0.05 -1.20
N THR A 122 -1.29 -0.04 -1.93
CA THR A 122 -1.23 0.37 -3.32
C THR A 122 -0.34 -0.58 -4.13
N SER A 123 -0.46 -0.54 -5.46
CA SER A 123 0.38 -1.35 -6.36
C SER A 123 1.87 -1.06 -6.17
N PHE A 124 2.69 -2.09 -6.29
CA PHE A 124 4.15 -1.94 -6.23
C PHE A 124 4.69 -1.57 -7.61
N ASN A 125 4.76 -0.28 -7.87
CA ASN A 125 5.30 0.37 -9.06
C ASN A 125 5.40 1.87 -8.80
N VAL A 126 6.12 2.60 -9.65
CA VAL A 126 6.05 4.06 -9.76
C VAL A 126 5.05 4.48 -10.87
N GLN A 127 4.84 5.78 -11.07
CA GLN A 127 4.01 6.28 -12.18
C GLN A 127 4.61 5.81 -13.53
N GLY A 128 3.75 5.36 -14.43
CA GLY A 128 4.15 4.84 -15.76
C GLY A 128 4.74 3.42 -15.75
N GLU A 129 5.27 2.95 -14.62
CA GLU A 129 5.81 1.60 -14.51
C GLU A 129 4.70 0.55 -14.37
N PRO A 130 4.79 -0.61 -15.07
CA PRO A 130 3.95 -1.77 -14.76
C PRO A 130 4.16 -2.27 -13.33
N ILE A 131 3.16 -2.94 -12.73
CA ILE A 131 3.33 -3.59 -11.43
C ILE A 131 4.49 -4.59 -11.53
N VAL A 132 5.42 -4.54 -10.57
CA VAL A 132 6.58 -5.43 -10.52
C VAL A 132 6.17 -6.90 -10.70
N CYS A 133 6.86 -7.62 -11.58
CA CYS A 133 6.56 -9.01 -11.90
C CYS A 133 7.58 -9.98 -11.31
N THR A 134 8.84 -9.59 -11.28
CA THR A 134 9.95 -10.43 -10.81
C THR A 134 10.57 -9.87 -9.53
N PRO A 135 11.33 -10.68 -8.77
CA PRO A 135 12.16 -10.19 -7.67
C PRO A 135 13.13 -9.08 -8.09
N ALA A 136 13.68 -9.17 -9.30
CA ALA A 136 14.58 -8.16 -9.85
C ALA A 136 13.87 -6.82 -10.08
N ASP A 137 12.62 -6.84 -10.58
CA ASP A 137 11.82 -5.63 -10.75
C ASP A 137 11.51 -4.99 -9.38
N ALA A 138 11.10 -5.81 -8.40
CA ALA A 138 10.81 -5.35 -7.06
C ALA A 138 12.06 -4.71 -6.40
N TYR A 139 13.23 -5.34 -6.55
CA TYR A 139 14.48 -4.81 -6.01
C TYR A 139 14.90 -3.52 -6.74
N ARG A 140 14.75 -3.47 -8.06
CA ARG A 140 15.03 -2.26 -8.85
C ARG A 140 14.13 -1.09 -8.43
N CYS A 141 12.82 -1.31 -8.34
CA CYS A 141 11.87 -0.29 -7.88
C CYS A 141 12.19 0.17 -6.43
N PHE A 142 12.45 -0.77 -5.51
CA PHE A 142 12.87 -0.47 -4.16
C PHE A 142 14.13 0.39 -4.11
N ARG A 143 15.17 0.01 -4.87
CA ARG A 143 16.44 0.77 -4.89
C ARG A 143 16.26 2.21 -5.34
N ASN A 144 15.37 2.46 -6.28
CA ASN A 144 15.20 3.76 -6.93
C ASN A 144 14.05 4.63 -6.36
N THR A 145 13.38 4.18 -5.28
CA THR A 145 12.33 4.93 -4.56
C THR A 145 12.70 5.10 -3.10
N ASP A 146 11.97 5.94 -2.37
CA ASP A 146 12.19 6.17 -0.93
C ASP A 146 11.34 5.24 -0.04
N LEU A 147 11.24 3.97 -0.44
CA LEU A 147 10.70 2.90 0.39
C LEU A 147 11.70 2.53 1.50
N ASP A 148 11.22 2.41 2.73
CA ASP A 148 12.07 2.11 3.90
C ASP A 148 12.57 0.66 3.90
N ALA A 149 11.73 -0.27 3.43
CA ALA A 149 12.02 -1.70 3.44
C ALA A 149 11.37 -2.45 2.28
N LEU A 150 11.99 -3.56 1.87
CA LEU A 150 11.46 -4.51 0.89
C LEU A 150 11.40 -5.90 1.50
N VAL A 151 10.23 -6.55 1.41
CA VAL A 151 10.05 -7.96 1.76
C VAL A 151 9.94 -8.79 0.49
N LEU A 152 10.86 -9.74 0.29
CA LEU A 152 10.87 -10.69 -0.82
C LEU A 152 10.88 -12.12 -0.27
N GLY A 153 9.74 -12.79 -0.30
CA GLY A 153 9.60 -14.10 0.33
C GLY A 153 9.91 -14.00 1.83
N ASP A 154 10.98 -14.66 2.26
CA ASP A 154 11.43 -14.69 3.65
C ASP A 154 12.58 -13.70 3.93
N TYR A 155 12.96 -12.88 2.94
CA TYR A 155 14.01 -11.88 3.09
C TYR A 155 13.43 -10.49 3.36
N LEU A 156 14.04 -9.80 4.34
CA LEU A 156 13.81 -8.39 4.64
C LEU A 156 15.06 -7.59 4.25
N LEU A 157 14.89 -6.62 3.38
CA LEU A 157 15.93 -5.67 3.00
C LEU A 157 15.56 -4.28 3.54
N LEU A 158 16.45 -3.67 4.29
CA LEU A 158 16.28 -2.30 4.77
C LEU A 158 16.98 -1.33 3.82
N LYS A 159 16.42 -0.15 3.63
CA LYS A 159 16.98 0.86 2.72
C LYS A 159 18.38 1.31 3.18
N ASP A 160 18.56 1.50 4.48
CA ASP A 160 19.80 1.97 5.06
C ASP A 160 20.98 0.99 4.86
N ASP A 161 20.66 -0.31 4.71
CA ASP A 161 21.67 -1.33 4.44
C ASP A 161 22.06 -1.39 2.94
N GLN A 162 21.39 -0.62 2.07
CA GLN A 162 21.64 -0.64 0.65
C GLN A 162 22.60 0.49 0.22
N LEU A 163 23.64 0.14 -0.53
CA LEU A 163 24.53 1.12 -1.14
C LEU A 163 23.73 2.04 -2.08
N GLN A 164 23.61 3.32 -1.70
CA GLN A 164 22.89 4.31 -2.52
C GLN A 164 23.78 4.85 -3.63
N ARG A 165 23.26 4.85 -4.86
CA ARG A 165 23.85 5.59 -6.00
C ARG A 165 22.82 6.60 -6.48
N ALA A 166 22.97 7.87 -6.08
CA ALA A 166 22.03 8.95 -6.40
C ALA A 166 21.77 9.12 -7.92
N ALA A 167 22.80 8.97 -8.75
CA ALA A 167 22.70 9.11 -10.21
C ALA A 167 21.77 8.09 -10.89
N GLN A 168 21.48 6.95 -10.25
CA GLN A 168 20.60 5.92 -10.83
C GLN A 168 19.11 6.23 -10.63
N ARG A 169 18.75 7.12 -9.71
CA ARG A 169 17.34 7.47 -9.44
C ARG A 169 16.73 8.34 -10.53
N GLU A 170 17.46 9.36 -10.98
CA GLU A 170 16.99 10.26 -12.04
C GLU A 170 16.78 9.52 -13.36
N ASP A 171 17.70 8.62 -13.73
CA ASP A 171 17.59 7.82 -14.94
C ASP A 171 16.44 6.82 -14.87
N TYR A 172 16.13 6.30 -13.68
CA TYR A 172 15.01 5.39 -13.48
C TYR A 172 13.65 6.09 -13.67
N GLN A 173 13.49 7.28 -13.14
CA GLN A 173 12.25 8.07 -13.28
C GLN A 173 11.98 8.43 -14.74
N LYS A 174 13.03 8.89 -15.48
CA LYS A 174 12.93 9.24 -16.90
C LYS A 174 12.47 8.11 -17.81
N GLN A 175 12.69 6.83 -17.41
CA GLN A 175 12.24 5.68 -18.20
C GLN A 175 10.71 5.54 -18.26
N PHE A 176 9.98 6.20 -17.36
CA PHE A 176 8.53 6.09 -17.21
C PHE A 176 7.82 7.44 -17.36
N GLU A 177 8.53 8.49 -17.80
CA GLU A 177 7.89 9.75 -18.17
C GLU A 177 6.96 9.48 -19.37
N LEU A 178 5.70 9.87 -19.21
CA LEU A 178 4.73 9.84 -20.31
C LEU A 178 5.04 11.01 -21.25
N ASP A 179 5.15 10.73 -22.55
CA ASP A 179 5.29 11.73 -23.62
C ASP A 179 4.13 12.75 -23.59
#